data_b7f4d001c0b36b8b1189819508e272c3
#
_entry.id   b7f4d001c0b36b8b1189819508e272c3
#
_cell.length_a   1.000
_cell.length_b   1.000
_cell.length_c   1.000
_cell.angle_alpha   90.00
_cell.angle_beta   90.00
_cell.angle_gamma   90.00
#
_symmetry.space_group_name_H-M   'P 1'
#
loop_
_entity.id
_entity.type
_entity.pdbx_description
1 polymer ?
#
loop_
_entity_poly.entity_id
_entity_poly.type
_entity_poly.pdbx_seq_one_letter_code
_entity_poly.pdbx_strand_id
1 'polypeptide(L)'
;WSKVQITLVDDRLVEAKDINSNQKLLLDHLLKKKAKNANFFPLTEDFILNNEFKIPFDVSLLGMGEDVHFAFLFPNMIVDYDAFNIDAEYKVFKTSSNGDPFLPRITMNLSLILNSEVIILLVKGKMKEYILERANLEDTLPLHHLLKNRKKNNFFIEKINN
;
A
#
# COMPACT_ATOMS: atom_id res chain seq x y z
N TRP A 1 14.11 -12.60 -12.55
CA TRP A 1 12.70 -12.42 -12.13
C TRP A 1 12.13 -13.68 -11.44
N SER A 2 12.55 -14.89 -11.78
CA SER A 2 12.04 -16.14 -11.17
C SER A 2 12.27 -16.26 -9.64
N LYS A 3 13.15 -15.44 -9.07
CA LYS A 3 13.37 -15.34 -7.62
C LYS A 3 12.66 -14.15 -6.97
N VAL A 4 11.95 -13.35 -7.75
CA VAL A 4 11.22 -12.19 -7.27
C VAL A 4 9.79 -12.61 -6.92
N GLN A 5 9.37 -12.29 -5.71
CA GLN A 5 7.99 -12.40 -5.25
C GLN A 5 7.35 -11.02 -5.30
N ILE A 6 6.14 -10.93 -5.81
CA ILE A 6 5.39 -9.68 -5.94
C ILE A 6 3.99 -9.88 -5.36
N THR A 7 3.54 -8.94 -4.57
CA THR A 7 2.15 -8.84 -4.13
C THR A 7 1.67 -7.39 -4.21
N LEU A 8 0.42 -7.17 -3.90
CA LEU A 8 -0.19 -5.85 -3.79
C LEU A 8 -0.26 -5.43 -2.32
N VAL A 9 -0.07 -4.16 -2.04
CA VAL A 9 -0.31 -3.59 -0.70
C VAL A 9 -1.81 -3.41 -0.47
N ASP A 10 -2.54 -3.14 -1.57
CA ASP A 10 -3.98 -2.92 -1.58
C ASP A 10 -4.59 -3.25 -2.96
N ASP A 11 -5.87 -3.60 -2.99
CA ASP A 11 -6.65 -3.71 -4.23
C ASP A 11 -8.12 -3.36 -3.99
N ARG A 12 -8.86 -3.13 -5.05
CA ARG A 12 -10.31 -3.02 -5.01
C ARG A 12 -10.90 -4.44 -4.98
N LEU A 13 -11.95 -4.66 -4.18
CA LEU A 13 -12.66 -5.94 -4.13
C LEU A 13 -13.57 -6.09 -5.35
N VAL A 14 -12.93 -6.31 -6.48
CA VAL A 14 -13.55 -6.57 -7.79
C VAL A 14 -12.91 -7.82 -8.40
N GLU A 15 -13.47 -8.29 -9.50
CA GLU A 15 -12.83 -9.38 -10.23
C GLU A 15 -11.43 -8.98 -10.72
N ALA A 16 -10.50 -9.93 -10.76
CA ALA A 16 -9.10 -9.70 -11.15
C ALA A 16 -8.92 -9.12 -12.56
N LYS A 17 -9.95 -9.22 -13.42
CA LYS A 17 -9.96 -8.65 -14.79
C LYS A 17 -10.67 -7.31 -14.89
N ASP A 18 -11.25 -6.82 -13.79
CA ASP A 18 -11.93 -5.52 -13.77
C ASP A 18 -10.94 -4.37 -14.03
N ILE A 19 -11.39 -3.34 -14.74
CA ILE A 19 -10.56 -2.17 -15.06
C ILE A 19 -10.07 -1.43 -13.80
N ASN A 20 -10.79 -1.57 -12.69
CA ASN A 20 -10.45 -0.97 -11.42
C ASN A 20 -9.50 -1.83 -10.56
N SER A 21 -9.15 -3.05 -10.97
CA SER A 21 -8.24 -3.92 -10.21
C SER A 21 -6.79 -3.49 -10.34
N ASN A 22 -6.10 -3.32 -9.20
CA ASN A 22 -4.65 -3.13 -9.17
C ASN A 22 -3.92 -4.39 -9.64
N GLN A 23 -4.49 -5.58 -9.38
CA GLN A 23 -3.96 -6.83 -9.93
C GLN A 23 -3.93 -6.79 -11.45
N LYS A 24 -5.04 -6.37 -12.08
CA LYS A 24 -5.07 -6.21 -13.54
C LYS A 24 -4.00 -5.24 -14.02
N LEU A 25 -3.90 -4.07 -13.39
CA LEU A 25 -2.90 -3.06 -13.73
C LEU A 25 -1.48 -3.65 -13.68
N LEU A 26 -1.16 -4.40 -12.63
CA LEU A 26 0.13 -5.04 -12.44
C LEU A 26 0.40 -6.09 -13.54
N LEU A 27 -0.56 -6.95 -13.84
CA LEU A 27 -0.45 -7.97 -14.88
C LEU A 27 -0.30 -7.35 -16.27
N ASP A 28 -1.00 -6.25 -16.53
CA ASP A 28 -1.01 -5.60 -17.84
C ASP A 28 0.24 -4.74 -18.11
N HIS A 29 0.90 -4.24 -17.07
CA HIS A 29 1.99 -3.26 -17.24
C HIS A 29 3.34 -3.73 -16.70
N LEU A 30 3.39 -4.43 -15.57
CA LEU A 30 4.64 -4.86 -14.98
C LEU A 30 4.99 -6.32 -15.31
N LEU A 31 4.06 -7.25 -15.11
CA LEU A 31 4.32 -8.69 -15.24
C LEU A 31 4.32 -9.15 -16.70
N LYS A 32 5.09 -8.45 -17.53
CA LYS A 32 5.29 -8.74 -18.96
C LYS A 32 6.77 -8.97 -19.27
N LYS A 33 7.03 -9.46 -20.44
CA LYS A 33 8.39 -9.71 -20.94
C LYS A 33 9.20 -10.56 -19.93
N LYS A 34 10.33 -10.07 -19.46
CA LYS A 34 11.17 -10.76 -18.48
C LYS A 34 10.52 -10.87 -17.10
N ALA A 35 9.76 -9.86 -16.69
CA ALA A 35 9.09 -9.82 -15.40
C ALA A 35 7.90 -10.81 -15.27
N LYS A 36 7.40 -11.37 -16.37
CA LYS A 36 6.38 -12.44 -16.34
C LYS A 36 6.81 -13.69 -15.55
N ASN A 37 8.11 -13.84 -15.33
CA ASN A 37 8.66 -14.97 -14.57
C ASN A 37 8.72 -14.71 -13.05
N ALA A 38 8.26 -13.55 -12.58
CA ALA A 38 8.11 -13.30 -11.15
C ALA A 38 6.95 -14.11 -10.57
N ASN A 39 7.05 -14.49 -9.32
CA ASN A 39 5.99 -15.18 -8.60
C ASN A 39 5.02 -14.14 -8.04
N PHE A 40 3.83 -14.05 -8.62
CA PHE A 40 2.81 -13.13 -8.16
C PHE A 40 1.86 -13.82 -7.18
N PHE A 41 1.62 -13.18 -6.05
CA PHE A 41 0.73 -13.60 -4.98
C PHE A 41 -0.42 -12.59 -4.86
N PRO A 42 -1.66 -12.94 -5.21
CA PRO A 42 -2.81 -12.07 -4.99
C PRO A 42 -2.98 -11.72 -3.51
N LEU A 43 -3.43 -10.50 -3.25
CA LEU A 43 -3.71 -10.07 -1.88
C LEU A 43 -5.04 -10.68 -1.40
N THR A 44 -5.01 -11.45 -0.32
CA THR A 44 -6.17 -12.08 0.30
C THR A 44 -6.13 -11.90 1.82
N GLU A 45 -7.25 -12.05 2.52
CA GLU A 45 -7.28 -11.98 3.99
C GLU A 45 -6.39 -13.05 4.64
N ASP A 46 -6.24 -14.21 3.99
CA ASP A 46 -5.40 -15.32 4.45
C ASP A 46 -3.92 -15.17 4.03
N PHE A 47 -3.54 -14.04 3.41
CA PHE A 47 -2.21 -13.81 2.86
C PHE A 47 -1.08 -14.12 3.84
N ILE A 48 -1.25 -13.73 5.10
CA ILE A 48 -0.24 -13.96 6.16
C ILE A 48 -0.24 -15.43 6.59
N LEU A 49 -1.40 -16.06 6.67
CA LEU A 49 -1.54 -17.43 7.15
C LEU A 49 -0.95 -18.46 6.18
N ASN A 50 -0.99 -18.16 4.89
CA ASN A 50 -0.53 -19.08 3.84
C ASN A 50 0.99 -19.25 3.81
N ASN A 51 1.76 -18.37 4.47
CA ASN A 51 3.23 -18.43 4.59
C ASN A 51 4.00 -18.64 3.27
N GLU A 52 3.37 -18.41 2.13
CA GLU A 52 3.99 -18.58 0.81
C GLU A 52 4.82 -17.37 0.40
N PHE A 53 4.48 -16.21 0.95
CA PHE A 53 5.18 -14.96 0.67
C PHE A 53 6.16 -14.61 1.80
N LYS A 54 7.38 -14.25 1.41
CA LYS A 54 8.43 -13.89 2.37
C LYS A 54 8.17 -12.53 3.00
N ILE A 55 8.14 -12.45 4.32
CA ILE A 55 8.18 -11.22 5.11
C ILE A 55 9.40 -11.26 6.05
N PRO A 56 10.05 -10.12 6.38
CA PRO A 56 9.71 -8.77 5.92
C PRO A 56 9.80 -8.60 4.41
N PHE A 57 9.10 -7.60 3.87
CA PHE A 57 9.23 -7.24 2.46
C PHE A 57 10.60 -6.59 2.21
N ASP A 58 11.26 -6.94 1.11
CA ASP A 58 12.50 -6.26 0.72
C ASP A 58 12.22 -4.79 0.33
N VAL A 59 11.13 -4.56 -0.43
CA VAL A 59 10.72 -3.21 -0.87
C VAL A 59 9.20 -3.10 -0.89
N SER A 60 8.67 -2.04 -0.29
CA SER A 60 7.28 -1.58 -0.47
C SER A 60 7.23 -0.29 -1.27
N LEU A 61 6.47 -0.31 -2.37
CA LEU A 61 6.25 0.86 -3.22
C LEU A 61 4.84 1.38 -2.97
N LEU A 62 4.73 2.61 -2.49
CA LEU A 62 3.48 3.22 -2.10
C LEU A 62 3.17 4.46 -2.96
N GLY A 63 1.90 4.63 -3.30
CA GLY A 63 1.35 5.88 -3.76
C GLY A 63 0.54 6.57 -2.67
N MET A 64 0.09 7.80 -2.92
CA MET A 64 -0.85 8.50 -2.06
C MET A 64 -1.97 9.12 -2.89
N GLY A 65 -3.19 9.14 -2.33
CA GLY A 65 -4.34 9.86 -2.88
C GLY A 65 -4.31 11.36 -2.58
N GLU A 66 -5.14 12.13 -3.29
CA GLU A 66 -5.36 13.55 -2.97
C GLU A 66 -6.21 13.75 -1.71
N ASP A 67 -6.95 12.74 -1.32
CA ASP A 67 -7.71 12.61 -0.07
C ASP A 67 -6.85 12.08 1.10
N VAL A 68 -5.53 12.18 0.96
CA VAL A 68 -4.48 11.86 1.94
C VAL A 68 -4.35 10.39 2.35
N HIS A 69 -5.12 9.47 1.75
CA HIS A 69 -4.95 8.04 1.99
C HIS A 69 -3.66 7.50 1.33
N PHE A 70 -3.13 6.44 1.86
CA PHE A 70 -2.17 5.55 1.20
C PHE A 70 -2.59 4.10 1.44
N ALA A 71 -2.30 3.21 0.51
CA ALA A 71 -2.63 1.78 0.64
C ALA A 71 -4.08 1.53 1.11
N PHE A 72 -5.04 2.36 0.69
CA PHE A 72 -6.44 2.38 1.12
C PHE A 72 -6.67 2.48 2.65
N LEU A 73 -5.70 3.00 3.37
CA LEU A 73 -5.86 3.45 4.75
C LEU A 73 -6.36 4.89 4.75
N PHE A 74 -7.64 5.06 5.06
CA PHE A 74 -8.35 6.34 4.97
C PHE A 74 -8.40 7.08 6.32
N PRO A 75 -8.67 8.41 6.32
CA PRO A 75 -8.72 9.20 7.56
C PRO A 75 -9.71 8.68 8.60
N ASN A 76 -10.86 8.18 8.18
CA ASN A 76 -11.88 7.63 9.08
C ASN A 76 -11.47 6.32 9.76
N MET A 77 -10.36 5.72 9.35
CA MET A 77 -9.83 4.49 9.94
C MET A 77 -8.72 4.74 10.98
N ILE A 78 -8.32 5.99 11.21
CA ILE A 78 -7.20 6.31 12.13
C ILE A 78 -7.50 5.85 13.57
N VAL A 79 -8.76 5.84 13.96
CA VAL A 79 -9.19 5.35 15.26
C VAL A 79 -9.29 3.83 15.36
N ASP A 80 -9.14 3.13 14.23
CA ASP A 80 -9.14 1.68 14.19
C ASP A 80 -7.75 1.15 14.63
N TYR A 81 -7.73 0.47 15.77
CA TYR A 81 -6.52 -0.09 16.34
C TYR A 81 -5.80 -1.03 15.35
N ASP A 82 -6.55 -1.90 14.67
CA ASP A 82 -5.96 -2.87 13.75
C ASP A 82 -5.37 -2.21 12.49
N ALA A 83 -5.95 -1.10 12.04
CA ALA A 83 -5.54 -0.44 10.81
C ALA A 83 -4.24 0.37 10.96
N PHE A 84 -4.10 1.16 12.03
CA PHE A 84 -3.03 2.15 12.17
C PHE A 84 -2.06 1.91 13.31
N ASN A 85 -2.31 0.97 14.22
CA ASN A 85 -1.36 0.66 15.28
C ASN A 85 -0.15 -0.10 14.72
N ILE A 86 1.03 0.43 14.96
CA ILE A 86 2.31 -0.15 14.49
C ILE A 86 2.70 -1.44 15.22
N ASP A 87 2.13 -1.66 16.38
CA ASP A 87 2.36 -2.85 17.21
C ASP A 87 1.22 -3.87 17.08
N ALA A 88 0.23 -3.62 16.21
CA ALA A 88 -0.82 -4.59 15.91
C ALA A 88 -0.25 -5.80 15.17
N GLU A 89 -0.91 -6.94 15.29
CA GLU A 89 -0.62 -8.12 14.47
C GLU A 89 -0.70 -7.78 12.97
N TYR A 90 0.15 -8.39 12.17
CA TYR A 90 0.13 -8.22 10.72
C TYR A 90 -1.19 -8.73 10.16
N LYS A 91 -1.87 -7.87 9.42
CA LYS A 91 -3.21 -8.15 8.97
C LYS A 91 -3.46 -7.63 7.54
N VAL A 92 -4.17 -8.43 6.78
CA VAL A 92 -4.83 -8.01 5.55
C VAL A 92 -6.34 -8.06 5.82
N PHE A 93 -7.05 -6.99 5.50
CA PHE A 93 -8.47 -6.88 5.83
C PHE A 93 -9.27 -6.14 4.76
N LYS A 94 -10.57 -6.40 4.74
CA LYS A 94 -11.51 -5.72 3.85
C LYS A 94 -12.04 -4.45 4.50
N THR A 95 -12.23 -3.43 3.68
CA THR A 95 -12.88 -2.18 4.08
C THR A 95 -14.20 -2.01 3.36
N SER A 96 -15.08 -1.17 3.90
CA SER A 96 -16.26 -0.68 3.18
C SER A 96 -15.85 0.14 1.95
N SER A 97 -16.83 0.40 1.08
CA SER A 97 -16.61 1.27 -0.08
C SER A 97 -16.17 2.67 0.34
N ASN A 98 -15.08 3.14 -0.27
CA ASN A 98 -14.50 4.45 -0.02
C ASN A 98 -13.67 4.92 -1.23
N GLY A 99 -13.31 6.21 -1.27
CA GLY A 99 -12.47 6.82 -2.30
C GLY A 99 -13.11 6.87 -3.69
N ASP A 100 -12.29 7.11 -4.69
CA ASP A 100 -12.68 7.12 -6.10
C ASP A 100 -11.89 6.03 -6.86
N PRO A 101 -12.53 5.08 -7.55
CA PRO A 101 -13.98 4.81 -7.56
C PRO A 101 -14.49 4.34 -6.18
N PHE A 102 -15.76 4.59 -5.88
CA PHE A 102 -16.40 4.21 -4.62
C PHE A 102 -16.69 2.71 -4.59
N LEU A 103 -15.68 1.93 -4.21
CA LEU A 103 -15.69 0.47 -4.19
C LEU A 103 -15.18 -0.06 -2.85
N PRO A 104 -15.58 -1.26 -2.42
CA PRO A 104 -14.95 -1.93 -1.28
C PRO A 104 -13.51 -2.30 -1.64
N ARG A 105 -12.66 -2.38 -0.62
CA ARG A 105 -11.21 -2.55 -0.75
C ARG A 105 -10.69 -3.70 0.10
N ILE A 106 -9.51 -4.17 -0.26
CA ILE A 106 -8.67 -5.03 0.58
C ILE A 106 -7.32 -4.34 0.75
N THR A 107 -6.75 -4.34 1.95
CA THR A 107 -5.51 -3.62 2.25
C THR A 107 -4.72 -4.29 3.37
N MET A 108 -3.42 -4.07 3.38
CA MET A 108 -2.54 -4.35 4.50
C MET A 108 -2.71 -3.29 5.59
N ASN A 109 -2.58 -3.66 6.86
CA ASN A 109 -2.50 -2.67 7.94
C ASN A 109 -1.11 -2.01 8.00
N LEU A 110 -1.02 -0.92 8.77
CA LEU A 110 0.22 -0.14 8.87
C LEU A 110 1.39 -0.95 9.41
N SER A 111 1.17 -1.83 10.41
CA SER A 111 2.23 -2.67 10.97
C SER A 111 2.84 -3.59 9.93
N LEU A 112 2.03 -4.22 9.07
CA LEU A 112 2.50 -5.08 7.98
C LEU A 112 3.25 -4.27 6.90
N ILE A 113 2.74 -3.10 6.51
CA ILE A 113 3.42 -2.21 5.55
C ILE A 113 4.79 -1.79 6.07
N LEU A 114 4.87 -1.43 7.36
CA LEU A 114 6.13 -1.06 8.03
C LEU A 114 7.08 -2.24 8.20
N ASN A 115 6.62 -3.47 8.04
CA ASN A 115 7.49 -4.66 8.00
C ASN A 115 8.17 -4.81 6.63
N SER A 116 8.84 -3.75 6.21
CA SER A 116 9.58 -3.62 4.94
C SER A 116 10.99 -3.12 5.23
N GLU A 117 12.00 -3.66 4.54
CA GLU A 117 13.37 -3.14 4.65
C GLU A 117 13.49 -1.76 4.01
N VAL A 118 12.82 -1.57 2.87
CA VAL A 118 12.78 -0.31 2.14
C VAL A 118 11.34 0.08 1.85
N ILE A 119 10.99 1.33 2.11
CA ILE A 119 9.70 1.92 1.70
C ILE A 119 9.96 3.09 0.77
N ILE A 120 9.33 3.09 -0.39
CA ILE A 120 9.41 4.17 -1.38
C ILE A 120 8.01 4.76 -1.53
N LEU A 121 7.84 6.03 -1.18
CA LEU A 121 6.61 6.78 -1.38
C LEU A 121 6.72 7.62 -2.67
N LEU A 122 5.86 7.32 -3.64
CA LEU A 122 5.78 8.05 -4.89
C LEU A 122 4.81 9.22 -4.77
N VAL A 123 5.32 10.43 -5.01
CA VAL A 123 4.55 11.67 -4.92
C VAL A 123 4.56 12.34 -6.29
N LYS A 124 3.38 12.45 -6.93
CA LYS A 124 3.24 13.07 -8.25
C LYS A 124 2.33 14.28 -8.19
N GLY A 125 2.88 15.44 -8.52
CA GLY A 125 2.15 16.70 -8.65
C GLY A 125 2.13 17.56 -7.37
N LYS A 126 2.00 18.87 -7.57
CA LYS A 126 2.12 19.88 -6.51
C LYS A 126 1.13 19.74 -5.37
N MET A 127 -0.10 19.29 -5.67
CA MET A 127 -1.12 19.06 -4.62
C MET A 127 -0.65 17.98 -3.65
N LYS A 128 -0.11 16.88 -4.14
CA LYS A 128 0.40 15.79 -3.29
C LYS A 128 1.65 16.20 -2.51
N GLU A 129 2.49 17.07 -3.08
CA GLU A 129 3.62 17.65 -2.33
C GLU A 129 3.14 18.51 -1.15
N TYR A 130 2.12 19.33 -1.36
CA TYR A 130 1.50 20.11 -0.28
C TYR A 130 0.89 19.21 0.81
N ILE A 131 0.19 18.15 0.41
CA ILE A 131 -0.36 17.15 1.35
C ILE A 131 0.76 16.48 2.16
N LEU A 132 1.87 16.15 1.51
CA LEU A 132 3.04 15.56 2.17
C LEU A 132 3.62 16.48 3.26
N GLU A 133 3.70 17.79 2.98
CA GLU A 133 4.16 18.78 3.97
C GLU A 133 3.21 18.85 5.17
N ARG A 134 1.91 18.91 4.95
CA ARG A 134 0.90 18.89 6.00
C ARG A 134 0.97 17.62 6.85
N ALA A 135 1.13 16.46 6.23
CA ALA A 135 1.19 15.19 6.92
C ALA A 135 2.37 15.07 7.90
N ASN A 136 3.41 15.89 7.80
CA ASN A 136 4.44 15.94 8.82
C ASN A 136 3.97 16.56 10.14
N LEU A 137 2.88 17.34 10.13
CA LEU A 137 2.39 18.12 11.26
C LEU A 137 1.01 17.66 11.77
N GLU A 138 0.19 17.07 10.91
CA GLU A 138 -1.23 16.78 11.19
C GLU A 138 -1.44 15.28 11.40
N ASP A 139 -1.65 14.87 12.65
CA ASP A 139 -1.89 13.47 13.03
C ASP A 139 -3.26 12.91 12.61
N THR A 140 -4.17 13.78 12.20
CA THR A 140 -5.45 13.42 11.59
C THR A 140 -5.31 12.88 10.16
N LEU A 141 -4.12 12.98 9.58
CA LEU A 141 -3.85 12.50 8.22
C LEU A 141 -3.21 11.10 8.26
N PRO A 142 -3.75 10.12 7.51
CA PRO A 142 -3.19 8.76 7.43
C PRO A 142 -1.69 8.74 7.15
N LEU A 143 -1.25 9.56 6.22
CA LEU A 143 0.16 9.66 5.84
C LEU A 143 1.07 10.08 7.00
N HIS A 144 0.57 10.85 7.99
CA HIS A 144 1.31 11.20 9.20
C HIS A 144 1.83 9.96 9.93
N HIS A 145 0.98 8.97 10.10
CA HIS A 145 1.31 7.74 10.83
C HIS A 145 2.41 6.93 10.11
N LEU A 146 2.41 6.90 8.79
CA LEU A 146 3.50 6.32 8.01
C LEU A 146 4.80 7.13 8.19
N LEU A 147 4.76 8.45 8.02
CA LEU A 147 5.93 9.32 8.11
C LEU A 147 6.55 9.36 9.51
N LYS A 148 5.75 9.35 10.54
CA LYS A 148 6.20 9.32 11.94
C LYS A 148 7.01 8.07 12.26
N ASN A 149 6.66 6.93 11.65
CA ASN A 149 7.28 5.64 11.90
C ASN A 149 8.38 5.26 10.90
N ARG A 150 8.66 6.12 9.90
CA ARG A 150 9.65 5.89 8.84
C ARG A 150 11.07 5.61 9.32
N LYS A 151 11.43 6.01 10.54
CA LYS A 151 12.79 5.84 11.11
C LYS A 151 13.19 4.37 11.30
N LYS A 152 12.23 3.45 11.26
CA LYS A 152 12.48 2.01 11.37
C LYS A 152 12.93 1.40 10.04
N ASN A 153 12.78 2.11 8.93
CA ASN A 153 12.99 1.64 7.57
C ASN A 153 13.91 2.59 6.79
N ASN A 154 14.51 2.10 5.73
CA ASN A 154 15.09 2.96 4.71
C ASN A 154 13.93 3.58 3.90
N PHE A 155 13.54 4.79 4.26
CA PHE A 155 12.36 5.45 3.70
C PHE A 155 12.78 6.52 2.70
N PHE A 156 12.27 6.40 1.48
CA PHE A 156 12.54 7.33 0.38
C PHE A 156 11.24 7.98 -0.08
N ILE A 157 11.31 9.27 -0.42
CA ILE A 157 10.22 10.00 -1.08
C ILE A 157 10.70 10.34 -2.47
N GLU A 158 10.06 9.77 -3.48
CA GLU A 158 10.36 10.04 -4.87
C GLU A 158 9.32 10.98 -5.47
N LYS A 159 9.74 12.20 -5.82
CA LYS A 159 8.90 13.19 -6.48
C LYS A 159 8.95 12.98 -7.98
N ILE A 160 7.81 12.62 -8.57
CA ILE A 160 7.69 12.42 -10.02
C ILE A 160 7.25 13.73 -10.65
N ASN A 161 8.14 14.35 -11.41
CA ASN A 161 7.82 15.51 -12.24
C ASN A 161 6.97 15.07 -13.44
N ASN A 162 6.06 15.96 -13.87
CA ASN A 162 5.24 15.72 -15.06
C ASN A 162 6.07 15.86 -16.34
#